data_ab9fc683beb22c32f1eb0a00752bd837
#
_entry.id   ab9fc683beb22c32f1eb0a00752bd837
#
_cell.length_a   1.000
_cell.length_b   1.000
_cell.length_c   1.000
_cell.angle_alpha   90.00
_cell.angle_beta   90.00
_cell.angle_gamma   90.00
#
_symmetry.space_group_name_H-M   'P 1'
#
loop_
_entity.id
_entity.type
_entity.pdbx_description
1 polymer ?
#
loop_
_entity_poly.entity_id
_entity_poly.type
_entity_poly.pdbx_seq_one_letter_code
_entity_poly.pdbx_strand_id
1 'polypeptide(L)'
;MEDHLIEVLLIEPTWTNPFLAYMLRQELPADTMEARRITRRSKAFTIINGELYKRSISGILQRCIDSEDGRAILFDIHAGTCGHHASSRALVAKAFRAGFYWPTAM
;
A
#
# COMPACT_ATOMS: atom_id res chain seq x y z
N MET A 1 -27.13 -7.65 -3.78
CA MET A 1 -26.39 -8.84 -4.06
C MET A 1 -25.13 -8.54 -4.76
N GLU A 2 -25.19 -8.09 -5.97
CA GLU A 2 -24.00 -7.76 -6.69
C GLU A 2 -23.21 -6.69 -5.98
N ASP A 3 -23.89 -5.82 -5.29
CA ASP A 3 -23.20 -4.75 -4.57
C ASP A 3 -22.20 -5.27 -3.59
N HIS A 4 -22.54 -6.37 -2.94
CA HIS A 4 -21.63 -6.96 -1.97
C HIS A 4 -20.37 -7.48 -2.63
N LEU A 5 -20.51 -8.12 -3.76
CA LEU A 5 -19.36 -8.61 -4.51
C LEU A 5 -18.48 -7.49 -4.98
N ILE A 6 -19.09 -6.42 -5.47
CA ILE A 6 -18.34 -5.27 -5.94
C ILE A 6 -17.54 -4.66 -4.80
N GLU A 7 -18.15 -4.58 -3.62
CA GLU A 7 -17.44 -4.06 -2.46
C GLU A 7 -16.20 -4.85 -2.14
N VAL A 8 -16.31 -6.16 -2.13
CA VAL A 8 -15.19 -7.01 -1.82
C VAL A 8 -14.07 -6.83 -2.84
N LEU A 9 -14.42 -6.71 -4.10
CA LEU A 9 -13.44 -6.54 -5.15
C LEU A 9 -12.75 -5.19 -5.09
N LEU A 10 -13.46 -4.16 -4.64
CA LEU A 10 -12.92 -2.81 -4.62
C LEU A 10 -12.14 -2.49 -3.36
N ILE A 11 -12.39 -3.21 -2.27
CA ILE A 11 -11.73 -2.91 -1.00
C ILE A 11 -10.24 -3.14 -1.10
N GLU A 12 -9.83 -4.26 -1.69
CA GLU A 12 -8.43 -4.61 -1.73
C GLU A 12 -7.55 -3.62 -2.45
N PRO A 13 -7.89 -3.26 -3.70
CA PRO A 13 -7.00 -2.35 -4.43
C PRO A 13 -7.01 -0.93 -3.89
N THR A 14 -7.93 -0.60 -2.99
CA THR A 14 -8.11 0.78 -2.58
C THR A 14 -7.76 1.02 -1.12
N TRP A 15 -6.78 0.28 -0.62
CA TRP A 15 -6.39 0.44 0.79
C TRP A 15 -5.94 1.86 1.12
N THR A 16 -5.47 2.61 0.14
CA THR A 16 -5.02 3.99 0.36
C THR A 16 -6.17 4.96 0.54
N ASN A 17 -7.38 4.62 0.07
CA ASN A 17 -8.50 5.57 0.09
C ASN A 17 -8.85 6.09 1.48
N PRO A 18 -8.94 5.25 2.51
CA PRO A 18 -9.25 5.79 3.84
C PRO A 18 -8.20 6.76 4.35
N PHE A 19 -6.94 6.54 4.02
CA PHE A 19 -5.88 7.46 4.42
C PHE A 19 -5.99 8.77 3.67
N LEU A 20 -6.26 8.72 2.38
CA LEU A 20 -6.44 9.94 1.59
C LEU A 20 -7.65 10.72 2.07
N ALA A 21 -8.75 10.03 2.37
CA ALA A 21 -9.95 10.69 2.88
C ALA A 21 -9.67 11.42 4.18
N TYR A 22 -8.97 10.77 5.09
CA TYR A 22 -8.65 11.38 6.37
C TYR A 22 -7.65 12.53 6.21
N MET A 23 -6.58 12.30 5.47
CA MET A 23 -5.50 13.28 5.39
C MET A 23 -5.87 14.50 4.56
N LEU A 24 -6.73 14.32 3.56
CA LEU A 24 -7.14 15.43 2.69
C LEU A 24 -8.41 16.11 3.16
N ARG A 25 -9.36 15.35 3.73
CA ARG A 25 -10.68 15.89 4.04
C ARG A 25 -11.11 15.67 5.48
N GLN A 26 -10.24 15.09 6.31
CA GLN A 26 -10.57 14.78 7.72
C GLN A 26 -11.78 13.88 7.85
N GLU A 27 -11.99 12.99 6.88
CA GLU A 27 -13.08 12.02 6.91
C GLU A 27 -12.58 10.70 7.45
N LEU A 28 -13.24 10.18 8.47
CA LEU A 28 -12.88 8.92 9.08
C LEU A 28 -14.00 7.91 8.91
N PRO A 29 -13.67 6.61 8.90
CA PRO A 29 -14.71 5.58 8.86
C PRO A 29 -15.62 5.66 10.07
N ALA A 30 -16.84 5.17 9.92
CA ALA A 30 -17.78 5.15 11.02
C ALA A 30 -17.37 4.22 12.14
N ASP A 31 -16.67 3.14 11.79
CA ASP A 31 -16.20 2.18 12.78
C ASP A 31 -15.09 2.79 13.62
N THR A 32 -15.28 2.78 14.94
CA THR A 32 -14.36 3.43 15.87
C THR A 32 -12.96 2.83 15.81
N MET A 33 -12.87 1.51 15.73
CA MET A 33 -11.56 0.86 15.70
C MET A 33 -10.83 1.17 14.41
N GLU A 34 -11.55 1.17 13.30
CA GLU A 34 -10.96 1.51 12.03
C GLU A 34 -10.51 2.95 11.99
N ALA A 35 -11.31 3.85 12.54
CA ALA A 35 -10.95 5.26 12.61
C ALA A 35 -9.65 5.46 13.41
N ARG A 36 -9.52 4.74 14.51
CA ARG A 36 -8.30 4.84 15.32
C ARG A 36 -7.10 4.30 14.56
N ARG A 37 -7.30 3.21 13.84
CA ARG A 37 -6.21 2.61 13.05
C ARG A 37 -5.73 3.60 11.99
N ILE A 38 -6.66 4.21 11.27
CA ILE A 38 -6.33 5.17 10.23
C ILE A 38 -5.58 6.37 10.83
N THR A 39 -6.11 6.92 11.91
CA THR A 39 -5.49 8.08 12.55
C THR A 39 -4.07 7.78 13.00
N ARG A 40 -3.87 6.62 13.62
CA ARG A 40 -2.55 6.26 14.12
C ARG A 40 -1.57 6.00 13.00
N ARG A 41 -1.98 5.25 11.99
CA ARG A 41 -1.09 4.88 10.92
C ARG A 41 -0.80 6.01 9.95
N SER A 42 -1.69 6.99 9.88
CA SER A 42 -1.51 8.11 8.95
C SER A 42 -0.24 8.90 9.25
N LYS A 43 0.27 8.79 10.46
CA LYS A 43 1.50 9.50 10.83
C LYS A 43 2.72 9.05 10.05
N ALA A 44 2.67 7.84 9.49
CA ALA A 44 3.77 7.32 8.69
C ALA A 44 3.66 7.70 7.21
N PHE A 45 2.59 8.37 6.84
CA PHE A 45 2.33 8.70 5.44
C PHE A 45 2.41 10.18 5.19
N THR A 46 2.64 10.53 3.93
CA THR A 46 2.55 11.91 3.48
C THR A 46 1.93 11.92 2.09
N ILE A 47 1.43 13.07 1.67
CA ILE A 47 0.77 13.19 0.37
C ILE A 47 1.59 14.14 -0.49
N ILE A 48 1.92 13.69 -1.70
CA ILE A 48 2.66 14.48 -2.68
C ILE A 48 1.89 14.41 -3.99
N ASN A 49 1.46 15.56 -4.49
CA ASN A 49 0.69 15.65 -5.73
C ASN A 49 -0.54 14.75 -5.73
N GLY A 50 -1.22 14.68 -4.58
CA GLY A 50 -2.43 13.89 -4.46
C GLY A 50 -2.22 12.40 -4.28
N GLU A 51 -0.97 11.96 -4.21
CA GLU A 51 -0.65 10.53 -4.06
C GLU A 51 -0.04 10.26 -2.69
N LEU A 52 -0.33 9.08 -2.18
CA LEU A 52 0.10 8.68 -0.84
C LEU A 52 1.48 8.06 -0.90
N TYR A 53 2.35 8.51 0.00
CA TYR A 53 3.70 7.98 0.18
C TYR A 53 3.90 7.60 1.63
N LYS A 54 4.67 6.54 1.85
CA LYS A 54 5.04 6.11 3.20
C LYS A 54 6.50 6.46 3.46
N ARG A 55 6.76 7.02 4.64
CA ARG A 55 8.14 7.23 5.07
C ARG A 55 8.66 5.95 5.70
N SER A 56 9.75 5.44 5.16
CA SER A 56 10.40 4.29 5.75
C SER A 56 11.25 4.73 6.93
N ILE A 57 11.73 3.75 7.70
CA ILE A 57 12.59 4.04 8.85
C ILE A 57 13.85 4.75 8.39
N SER A 58 14.36 4.42 7.21
CA SER A 58 15.57 5.04 6.68
C SER A 58 15.31 6.43 6.11
N GLY A 59 14.07 6.88 6.08
CA GLY A 59 13.73 8.19 5.55
C GLY A 59 13.39 8.20 4.08
N ILE A 60 13.48 7.07 3.41
CA ILE A 60 13.12 6.96 2.00
C ILE A 60 11.60 7.00 1.88
N LEU A 61 11.12 7.80 0.92
CA LEU A 61 9.70 7.82 0.62
C LEU A 61 9.35 6.68 -0.32
N GLN A 62 8.29 5.96 0.02
CA GLN A 62 7.83 4.82 -0.77
C GLN A 62 6.44 5.12 -1.29
N ARG A 63 6.27 5.02 -2.60
CA ARG A 63 4.96 5.25 -3.20
C ARG A 63 4.01 4.13 -2.82
N CYS A 64 2.85 4.50 -2.31
CA CYS A 64 1.84 3.52 -1.89
C CYS A 64 1.05 3.07 -3.10
N ILE A 65 1.06 1.76 -3.35
CA ILE A 65 0.39 1.15 -4.49
C ILE A 65 -0.55 0.06 -3.98
N ASP A 66 -1.47 -0.38 -4.82
CA ASP A 66 -2.36 -1.46 -4.42
C ASP A 66 -1.67 -2.81 -4.61
N SER A 67 -2.29 -3.87 -4.10
CA SER A 67 -1.66 -5.19 -4.12
C SER A 67 -1.51 -5.72 -5.53
N GLU A 68 -2.35 -5.33 -6.44
CA GLU A 68 -2.26 -5.79 -7.82
C GLU A 68 -1.01 -5.21 -8.48
N ASP A 69 -0.79 -3.91 -8.32
CA ASP A 69 0.44 -3.29 -8.82
C ASP A 69 1.66 -3.87 -8.14
N GLY A 70 1.53 -4.17 -6.85
CA GLY A 70 2.63 -4.80 -6.12
C GLY A 70 3.02 -6.14 -6.70
N ARG A 71 2.02 -6.94 -7.07
CA ARG A 71 2.30 -8.23 -7.70
C ARG A 71 3.00 -8.06 -9.03
N ALA A 72 2.60 -7.07 -9.81
CA ALA A 72 3.25 -6.82 -11.09
C ALA A 72 4.71 -6.42 -10.90
N ILE A 73 4.97 -5.58 -9.91
CA ILE A 73 6.34 -5.17 -9.59
C ILE A 73 7.17 -6.35 -9.15
N LEU A 74 6.62 -7.20 -8.29
CA LEU A 74 7.35 -8.40 -7.86
C LEU A 74 7.67 -9.32 -9.02
N PHE A 75 6.73 -9.44 -9.95
CA PHE A 75 6.97 -10.26 -11.13
C PHE A 75 8.12 -9.70 -11.96
N ASP A 76 8.14 -8.39 -12.16
CA ASP A 76 9.21 -7.75 -12.93
C ASP A 76 10.56 -7.92 -12.26
N ILE A 77 10.60 -7.74 -10.95
CA ILE A 77 11.86 -7.91 -10.21
C ILE A 77 12.33 -9.35 -10.30
N HIS A 78 11.42 -10.30 -10.17
CA HIS A 78 11.77 -11.71 -10.24
C HIS A 78 12.30 -12.08 -11.62
N ALA A 79 11.64 -11.58 -12.66
CA ALA A 79 12.07 -11.86 -14.03
C ALA A 79 13.46 -11.29 -14.30
N GLY A 80 13.76 -10.14 -13.71
CA GLY A 80 15.08 -9.51 -13.90
C GLY A 80 16.18 -10.16 -13.09
N THR A 81 15.85 -11.03 -12.16
CA THR A 81 16.83 -11.66 -11.28
C THR A 81 17.34 -12.97 -11.84
N CYS A 82 17.12 -13.23 -13.04
CA CYS A 82 17.52 -14.38 -13.84
C CYS A 82 18.29 -15.47 -13.11
N GLY A 83 17.71 -16.67 -13.02
CA GLY A 83 18.42 -17.83 -12.54
C GLY A 83 18.57 -17.96 -11.04
N HIS A 84 18.12 -16.98 -10.28
CA HIS A 84 18.20 -17.05 -8.83
C HIS A 84 16.81 -17.22 -8.23
N HIS A 85 16.69 -18.15 -7.30
CA HIS A 85 15.47 -18.33 -6.55
C HIS A 85 15.47 -17.36 -5.38
N ALA A 86 14.86 -16.21 -5.58
CA ALA A 86 14.69 -15.26 -4.48
C ALA A 86 13.44 -15.63 -3.71
N SER A 87 13.52 -15.57 -2.39
CA SER A 87 12.35 -15.77 -1.56
C SER A 87 11.38 -14.61 -1.74
N SER A 88 10.11 -14.83 -1.37
CA SER A 88 9.10 -13.75 -1.42
C SER A 88 9.56 -12.56 -0.61
N ARG A 89 10.17 -12.80 0.54
CA ARG A 89 10.67 -11.71 1.38
C ARG A 89 11.74 -10.89 0.70
N ALA A 90 12.65 -11.58 0.01
CA ALA A 90 13.73 -10.89 -0.70
C ALA A 90 13.17 -10.02 -1.81
N LEU A 91 12.16 -10.51 -2.53
CA LEU A 91 11.54 -9.75 -3.59
C LEU A 91 10.80 -8.52 -3.06
N VAL A 92 10.07 -8.70 -1.95
CA VAL A 92 9.37 -7.58 -1.31
C VAL A 92 10.37 -6.54 -0.83
N ALA A 93 11.47 -6.98 -0.23
CA ALA A 93 12.49 -6.05 0.25
C ALA A 93 13.07 -5.25 -0.91
N LYS A 94 13.28 -5.88 -2.05
CA LYS A 94 13.75 -5.15 -3.24
C LYS A 94 12.74 -4.11 -3.70
N ALA A 95 11.45 -4.46 -3.72
CA ALA A 95 10.41 -3.52 -4.10
C ALA A 95 10.36 -2.33 -3.14
N PHE A 96 10.48 -2.60 -1.84
CA PHE A 96 10.46 -1.53 -0.85
C PHE A 96 11.68 -0.62 -1.01
N ARG A 97 12.84 -1.18 -1.26
CA ARG A 97 14.04 -0.37 -1.50
C ARG A 97 13.96 0.40 -2.80
N ALA A 98 13.20 -0.11 -3.77
CA ALA A 98 12.98 0.61 -5.02
C ALA A 98 11.97 1.74 -4.87
N GLY A 99 11.34 1.87 -3.71
CA GLY A 99 10.44 2.98 -3.45
C GLY A 99 8.96 2.67 -3.56
N PHE A 100 8.57 1.41 -3.37
CA PHE A 100 7.16 1.01 -3.42
C PHE A 100 6.74 0.40 -2.09
N TYR A 101 5.47 0.59 -1.75
CA TYR A 101 4.93 0.04 -0.50
C TYR A 101 3.47 -0.37 -0.67
N TRP A 102 3.13 -1.52 -0.12
CA TRP A 102 1.73 -1.95 0.05
C TRP A 102 1.68 -2.89 1.25
N PRO A 103 0.61 -2.80 2.08
CA PRO A 103 0.60 -3.50 3.36
C PRO A 103 0.41 -5.01 3.27
N THR A 104 -0.07 -5.51 2.16
CA THR A 104 -0.29 -6.95 1.99
C THR A 104 0.86 -7.65 1.30
N ALA A 105 2.02 -7.01 1.22
CA ALA A 105 3.18 -7.56 0.54
C ALA A 105 3.73 -8.78 1.26
N MET A 106 3.54 -8.87 2.54
CA MET A 106 4.01 -9.99 3.35
C MET A 106 2.87 -10.90 3.73
#